data_e62edfb284ecf79614b7a9479726438a
#
_entry.id   e62edfb284ecf79614b7a9479726438a
#
_cell.length_a   1.000
_cell.length_b   1.000
_cell.length_c   1.000
_cell.angle_alpha   90.00
_cell.angle_beta   90.00
_cell.angle_gamma   90.00
#
_symmetry.space_group_name_H-M   'P 1'
#
loop_
_entity.id
_entity.type
_entity.pdbx_description
1 polymer ?
#
loop_
_entity_poly.entity_id
_entity_poly.type
_entity_poly.pdbx_seq_one_letter_code
_entity_poly.pdbx_strand_id
1 'polypeptide(L)'
;GAVRIGGFSSVCINWLPRIIREFNHKYPDIKISVMQGNFNEITNWAKIGTIDIGFTSMPVNENLLVHSLINDPIYCVTPADFIPENGEFITTDDVADKNFILQQSDYDRDTKLALDHYHVTNNFLRFSIDDQSIISMVESGLGMGILPQLALRKLTGDVNTFSFAEPYNREIALVANKTQATAPSTAMMIRAIKQFLTKEYPDQMLWQ
;
A
#
# COMPACT_ATOMS: atom_id res chain seq x y z
N GLY A 1 24.55 15.20 4.19
CA GLY A 1 23.16 15.26 3.80
C GLY A 1 22.26 14.32 4.57
N ALA A 2 21.00 14.56 4.46
CA ALA A 2 19.98 13.73 5.10
C ALA A 2 18.77 13.59 4.18
N VAL A 3 18.06 12.46 4.27
CA VAL A 3 16.79 12.24 3.58
C VAL A 3 15.79 11.68 4.59
N ARG A 4 14.66 12.35 4.71
CA ARG A 4 13.57 11.94 5.60
C ARG A 4 12.45 11.36 4.74
N ILE A 5 12.09 10.10 5.00
CA ILE A 5 11.14 9.35 4.19
C ILE A 5 9.90 9.03 5.02
N GLY A 6 8.73 9.28 4.45
CA GLY A 6 7.45 8.82 5.00
C GLY A 6 6.91 7.65 4.20
N GLY A 7 6.40 6.63 4.88
CA GLY A 7 5.85 5.46 4.22
C GLY A 7 4.71 4.83 5.00
N PHE A 8 3.76 4.23 4.29
CA PHE A 8 2.76 3.39 4.92
C PHE A 8 3.33 2.00 5.18
N SER A 9 2.62 1.21 5.99
CA SER A 9 3.14 -0.04 6.56
C SER A 9 3.77 -0.99 5.53
N SER A 10 3.07 -1.30 4.44
CA SER A 10 3.56 -2.28 3.46
C SER A 10 4.82 -1.83 2.71
N VAL A 11 4.98 -0.52 2.49
CA VAL A 11 6.22 0.04 1.91
C VAL A 11 7.37 -0.05 2.93
N CYS A 12 7.10 0.26 4.18
CA CYS A 12 8.10 0.16 5.25
C CYS A 12 8.58 -1.28 5.46
N ILE A 13 7.71 -2.26 5.24
CA ILE A 13 8.06 -3.68 5.39
C ILE A 13 8.78 -4.22 4.16
N ASN A 14 8.28 -3.90 2.96
CA ASN A 14 8.68 -4.62 1.74
C ASN A 14 9.71 -3.89 0.89
N TRP A 15 9.76 -2.56 0.92
CA TRP A 15 10.64 -1.79 0.03
C TRP A 15 11.77 -1.08 0.76
N LEU A 16 11.44 -0.31 1.78
CA LEU A 16 12.42 0.59 2.42
C LEU A 16 13.61 -0.14 3.04
N PRO A 17 13.48 -1.31 3.68
CA PRO A 17 14.67 -1.97 4.26
C PRO A 17 15.75 -2.25 3.22
N ARG A 18 15.39 -2.76 2.06
CA ARG A 18 16.36 -3.06 0.99
C ARG A 18 16.86 -1.80 0.31
N ILE A 19 15.99 -0.86 0.02
CA ILE A 19 16.38 0.42 -0.61
C ILE A 19 17.39 1.15 0.28
N ILE A 20 17.09 1.26 1.57
CA ILE A 20 17.93 1.98 2.52
C ILE A 20 19.25 1.26 2.71
N ARG A 21 19.25 -0.06 2.83
CA ARG A 21 20.47 -0.85 2.97
C ARG A 21 21.43 -0.62 1.80
N GLU A 22 20.94 -0.72 0.58
CA GLU A 22 21.74 -0.51 -0.63
C GLU A 22 22.21 0.94 -0.74
N PHE A 23 21.34 1.88 -0.42
CA PHE A 23 21.66 3.31 -0.44
C PHE A 23 22.75 3.66 0.60
N ASN A 24 22.62 3.15 1.82
CA ASN A 24 23.61 3.37 2.87
C ASN A 24 24.97 2.79 2.52
N HIS A 25 24.98 1.65 1.84
CA HIS A 25 26.22 1.02 1.39
C HIS A 25 26.95 1.90 0.36
N LYS A 26 26.19 2.51 -0.54
CA LYS A 26 26.72 3.36 -1.61
C LYS A 26 27.04 4.79 -1.14
N TYR A 27 26.24 5.31 -0.22
CA TYR A 27 26.34 6.69 0.27
C TYR A 27 26.30 6.74 1.80
N PRO A 28 27.37 6.25 2.47
CA PRO A 28 27.36 6.07 3.93
C PRO A 28 27.24 7.38 4.74
N ASP A 29 27.57 8.52 4.13
CA ASP A 29 27.51 9.82 4.81
C ASP A 29 26.13 10.48 4.76
N ILE A 30 25.20 9.94 3.99
CA ILE A 30 23.83 10.44 3.93
C ILE A 30 22.99 9.74 4.99
N LYS A 31 22.44 10.52 5.91
CA LYS A 31 21.57 9.99 6.98
C LYS A 31 20.16 9.79 6.47
N ILE A 32 19.59 8.63 6.72
CA ILE A 32 18.23 8.29 6.35
C ILE A 32 17.39 8.14 7.62
N SER A 33 16.21 8.74 7.63
CA SER A 33 15.20 8.51 8.66
C SER A 33 13.87 8.15 8.02
N VAL A 34 13.07 7.37 8.73
CA VAL A 34 11.77 6.88 8.25
C VAL A 34 10.70 7.20 9.30
N MET A 35 9.58 7.75 8.83
CA MET A 35 8.36 7.92 9.61
C MET A 35 7.26 7.09 8.95
N GLN A 36 6.59 6.27 9.73
CA GLN A 36 5.43 5.51 9.24
C GLN A 36 4.14 6.25 9.55
N GLY A 37 3.23 6.29 8.59
CA GLY A 37 1.93 6.92 8.78
C GLY A 37 0.91 6.45 7.74
N ASN A 38 -0.29 6.96 7.84
CA ASN A 38 -1.32 6.75 6.83
C ASN A 38 -1.14 7.70 5.64
N PHE A 39 -1.96 7.53 4.60
CA PHE A 39 -1.82 8.31 3.37
C PHE A 39 -1.96 9.83 3.61
N ASN A 40 -2.92 10.24 4.43
CA ASN A 40 -3.16 11.65 4.73
C ASN A 40 -2.02 12.26 5.55
N GLU A 41 -1.52 11.52 6.54
CA GLU A 41 -0.35 11.96 7.32
C GLU A 41 0.86 12.17 6.42
N ILE A 42 1.14 11.22 5.53
CA ILE A 42 2.31 11.28 4.64
C ILE A 42 2.24 12.49 3.70
N THR A 43 1.09 12.71 3.06
CA THR A 43 0.93 13.87 2.18
C THR A 43 1.05 15.20 2.93
N ASN A 44 0.50 15.26 4.14
CA ASN A 44 0.66 16.44 4.99
C ASN A 44 2.12 16.67 5.40
N TRP A 45 2.83 15.63 5.81
CA TRP A 45 4.26 15.74 6.16
C TRP A 45 5.11 16.23 4.99
N ALA A 46 4.81 15.75 3.79
CA ALA A 46 5.50 16.23 2.59
C ALA A 46 5.18 17.70 2.31
N LYS A 47 3.92 18.09 2.46
CA LYS A 47 3.46 19.45 2.23
C LYS A 47 4.15 20.46 3.17
N ILE A 48 4.23 20.14 4.46
CA ILE A 48 4.82 21.03 5.46
C ILE A 48 6.35 20.87 5.60
N GLY A 49 6.96 19.92 4.87
CA GLY A 49 8.40 19.73 4.87
C GLY A 49 8.95 18.89 6.01
N THR A 50 8.11 18.17 6.74
CA THR A 50 8.53 17.23 7.78
C THR A 50 9.29 16.04 7.19
N ILE A 51 8.90 15.60 6.01
CA ILE A 51 9.60 14.61 5.20
C ILE A 51 10.01 15.20 3.87
N ASP A 52 11.04 14.61 3.26
CA ASP A 52 11.53 15.01 1.95
C ASP A 52 10.83 14.20 0.84
N ILE A 53 10.58 12.93 1.10
CA ILE A 53 9.95 11.97 0.19
C ILE A 53 8.89 11.21 0.96
N GLY A 54 7.75 10.97 0.32
CA GLY A 54 6.70 10.13 0.88
C GLY A 54 6.18 9.13 -0.14
N PHE A 55 5.67 8.02 0.37
CA PHE A 55 4.92 7.04 -0.42
C PHE A 55 3.45 7.13 -0.01
N THR A 56 2.57 7.27 -0.98
CA THR A 56 1.14 7.38 -0.75
C THR A 56 0.36 6.69 -1.88
N SER A 57 -0.94 6.78 -1.85
CA SER A 57 -1.78 6.25 -2.92
C SER A 57 -2.47 7.40 -3.66
N MET A 58 -2.67 7.22 -4.97
CA MET A 58 -3.38 8.22 -5.78
C MET A 58 -4.89 8.19 -5.48
N PRO A 59 -5.61 9.30 -5.64
CA PRO A 59 -5.14 10.60 -6.12
C PRO A 59 -4.45 11.43 -5.03
N VAL A 60 -3.57 12.34 -5.46
CA VAL A 60 -2.92 13.32 -4.58
C VAL A 60 -3.44 14.70 -4.97
N ASN A 61 -4.09 15.38 -4.03
CA ASN A 61 -4.73 16.68 -4.27
C ASN A 61 -3.87 17.86 -3.81
N GLU A 62 -2.81 17.59 -3.05
CA GLU A 62 -1.90 18.61 -2.54
C GLU A 62 -0.92 19.07 -3.64
N ASN A 63 -0.40 20.29 -3.47
CA ASN A 63 0.58 20.85 -4.41
C ASN A 63 1.99 20.29 -4.13
N LEU A 64 2.22 19.06 -4.60
CA LEU A 64 3.45 18.32 -4.40
C LEU A 64 4.01 17.87 -5.75
N LEU A 65 5.30 17.53 -5.76
CA LEU A 65 5.85 16.73 -6.85
C LEU A 65 5.31 15.30 -6.69
N VAL A 66 4.75 14.75 -7.77
CA VAL A 66 4.11 13.42 -7.74
C VAL A 66 4.66 12.57 -8.87
N HIS A 67 5.12 11.37 -8.53
CA HIS A 67 5.51 10.33 -9.48
C HIS A 67 4.65 9.09 -9.23
N SER A 68 3.81 8.71 -10.18
CA SER A 68 3.12 7.41 -10.13
C SER A 68 4.16 6.30 -10.26
N LEU A 69 4.14 5.33 -9.36
CA LEU A 69 5.16 4.28 -9.30
C LEU A 69 4.67 2.96 -9.85
N ILE A 70 3.76 2.28 -9.16
CA ILE A 70 3.25 0.97 -9.57
C ILE A 70 1.77 0.83 -9.29
N ASN A 71 1.14 -0.08 -10.05
CA ASN A 71 -0.17 -0.63 -9.72
C ASN A 71 -0.01 -1.84 -8.80
N ASP A 72 -0.73 -1.81 -7.70
CA ASP A 72 -0.71 -2.85 -6.67
C ASP A 72 -2.10 -3.50 -6.63
N PRO A 73 -2.25 -4.75 -7.14
CA PRO A 73 -3.55 -5.40 -7.23
C PRO A 73 -4.20 -5.59 -5.86
N ILE A 74 -5.53 -5.44 -5.81
CA ILE A 74 -6.32 -5.58 -4.58
C ILE A 74 -7.06 -6.91 -4.62
N TYR A 75 -6.96 -7.67 -3.51
CA TYR A 75 -7.54 -9.00 -3.38
C TYR A 75 -8.57 -9.06 -2.26
N CYS A 76 -9.49 -10.01 -2.39
CA CYS A 76 -10.30 -10.48 -1.28
C CYS A 76 -9.52 -11.55 -0.52
N VAL A 77 -9.41 -11.39 0.79
CA VAL A 77 -8.75 -12.34 1.70
C VAL A 77 -9.84 -13.15 2.37
N THR A 78 -9.76 -14.48 2.28
CA THR A 78 -10.79 -15.38 2.76
C THR A 78 -10.22 -16.44 3.69
N PRO A 79 -11.06 -17.04 4.55
CA PRO A 79 -10.64 -18.25 5.25
C PRO A 79 -10.19 -19.34 4.28
N ALA A 80 -9.29 -20.22 4.76
CA ALA A 80 -8.68 -21.25 3.92
C ALA A 80 -9.66 -22.24 3.28
N ASP A 81 -10.82 -22.44 3.92
CA ASP A 81 -11.86 -23.36 3.43
C ASP A 81 -12.89 -22.69 2.49
N PHE A 82 -12.76 -21.39 2.26
CA PHE A 82 -13.66 -20.67 1.35
C PHE A 82 -13.18 -20.78 -0.10
N ILE A 83 -14.10 -21.06 -1.02
CA ILE A 83 -13.86 -21.07 -2.46
C ILE A 83 -15.02 -20.32 -3.13
N PRO A 84 -14.75 -19.36 -4.04
CA PRO A 84 -15.82 -18.73 -4.81
C PRO A 84 -16.63 -19.76 -5.60
N GLU A 85 -17.88 -19.47 -5.88
CA GLU A 85 -18.76 -20.39 -6.61
C GLU A 85 -18.18 -20.78 -7.97
N ASN A 86 -17.58 -19.83 -8.70
CA ASN A 86 -16.93 -20.12 -9.99
C ASN A 86 -15.52 -20.73 -9.84
N GLY A 87 -14.98 -20.83 -8.63
CA GLY A 87 -13.67 -21.40 -8.35
C GLY A 87 -12.48 -20.48 -8.64
N GLU A 88 -12.68 -19.25 -9.13
CA GLU A 88 -11.59 -18.42 -9.65
C GLU A 88 -11.57 -17.01 -9.06
N PHE A 89 -12.69 -16.28 -9.08
CA PHE A 89 -12.75 -14.90 -8.62
C PHE A 89 -14.01 -14.61 -7.82
N ILE A 90 -13.98 -13.55 -7.03
CA ILE A 90 -15.08 -13.14 -6.15
C ILE A 90 -16.16 -12.40 -6.94
N THR A 91 -17.40 -12.78 -6.72
CA THR A 91 -18.60 -12.09 -7.21
C THR A 91 -19.39 -11.49 -6.06
N THR A 92 -20.36 -10.62 -6.37
CA THR A 92 -21.23 -10.03 -5.34
C THR A 92 -22.00 -11.09 -4.55
N ASP A 93 -22.41 -12.18 -5.19
CA ASP A 93 -23.14 -13.26 -4.50
C ASP A 93 -22.26 -14.00 -3.51
N ASP A 94 -20.98 -14.16 -3.80
CA ASP A 94 -20.03 -14.83 -2.90
C ASP A 94 -19.91 -14.14 -1.54
N VAL A 95 -20.09 -12.82 -1.50
CA VAL A 95 -19.81 -11.99 -0.31
C VAL A 95 -21.06 -11.31 0.27
N ALA A 96 -22.22 -11.51 -0.34
CA ALA A 96 -23.45 -10.78 0.02
C ALA A 96 -23.87 -10.92 1.48
N ASP A 97 -23.59 -12.07 2.10
CA ASP A 97 -23.94 -12.37 3.48
C ASP A 97 -22.71 -12.49 4.41
N LYS A 98 -21.53 -12.06 3.93
CA LYS A 98 -20.28 -12.17 4.69
C LYS A 98 -19.99 -10.91 5.46
N ASN A 99 -19.36 -11.07 6.62
CA ASN A 99 -18.76 -9.96 7.36
C ASN A 99 -17.39 -9.63 6.79
N PHE A 100 -17.05 -8.36 6.81
CA PHE A 100 -15.72 -7.90 6.44
C PHE A 100 -15.03 -7.26 7.63
N ILE A 101 -13.76 -7.56 7.76
CA ILE A 101 -12.86 -6.98 8.77
C ILE A 101 -12.03 -5.93 8.04
N LEU A 102 -12.20 -4.68 8.43
CA LEU A 102 -11.60 -3.56 7.72
C LEU A 102 -10.50 -2.92 8.55
N GLN A 103 -9.47 -2.48 7.85
CA GLN A 103 -8.44 -1.67 8.46
C GLN A 103 -8.99 -0.32 8.90
N GLN A 104 -8.20 0.38 9.68
CA GLN A 104 -8.50 1.75 10.07
C GLN A 104 -8.79 2.59 8.82
N SER A 105 -9.69 3.56 8.94
CA SER A 105 -10.07 4.47 7.85
C SER A 105 -8.85 5.08 7.15
N ASP A 106 -9.02 5.55 5.95
CA ASP A 106 -8.02 6.05 5.03
C ASP A 106 -7.68 5.02 3.96
N TYR A 107 -8.73 4.56 3.29
CA TYR A 107 -8.59 3.64 2.17
C TYR A 107 -8.08 4.38 0.94
N ASP A 108 -7.30 3.70 0.12
CA ASP A 108 -7.03 4.17 -1.22
C ASP A 108 -8.33 4.15 -2.06
N ARG A 109 -8.31 4.89 -3.18
CA ARG A 109 -9.48 5.05 -4.04
C ARG A 109 -10.07 3.73 -4.51
N ASP A 110 -9.22 2.81 -4.94
CA ASP A 110 -9.69 1.55 -5.54
C ASP A 110 -10.19 0.57 -4.49
N THR A 111 -9.59 0.53 -3.30
CA THR A 111 -10.15 -0.24 -2.18
C THR A 111 -11.54 0.25 -1.84
N LYS A 112 -11.75 1.57 -1.80
CA LYS A 112 -13.07 2.14 -1.53
C LYS A 112 -14.07 1.80 -2.63
N LEU A 113 -13.66 1.83 -3.90
CA LEU A 113 -14.52 1.41 -5.02
C LEU A 113 -14.94 -0.05 -4.88
N ALA A 114 -14.02 -0.94 -4.49
CA ALA A 114 -14.33 -2.33 -4.25
C ALA A 114 -15.33 -2.50 -3.10
N LEU A 115 -15.08 -1.82 -1.98
CA LEU A 115 -15.99 -1.86 -0.82
C LEU A 115 -17.41 -1.43 -1.21
N ASP A 116 -17.53 -0.35 -1.97
CA ASP A 116 -18.82 0.18 -2.40
C ASP A 116 -19.52 -0.76 -3.38
N HIS A 117 -18.79 -1.27 -4.36
CA HIS A 117 -19.34 -2.19 -5.37
C HIS A 117 -19.91 -3.47 -4.76
N TYR A 118 -19.22 -4.03 -3.78
CA TYR A 118 -19.61 -5.28 -3.12
C TYR A 118 -20.49 -5.06 -1.90
N HIS A 119 -20.93 -3.82 -1.65
CA HIS A 119 -21.82 -3.45 -0.55
C HIS A 119 -21.26 -3.82 0.84
N VAL A 120 -19.97 -3.80 0.98
CA VAL A 120 -19.27 -4.22 2.21
C VAL A 120 -19.61 -3.32 3.40
N THR A 121 -19.88 -2.04 3.15
CA THR A 121 -20.24 -1.08 4.20
C THR A 121 -21.42 -1.50 5.06
N ASN A 122 -22.27 -2.41 4.57
CA ASN A 122 -23.41 -2.93 5.31
C ASN A 122 -23.10 -4.19 6.12
N ASN A 123 -21.93 -4.82 5.86
CA ASN A 123 -21.58 -6.14 6.38
C ASN A 123 -20.20 -6.15 7.05
N PHE A 124 -19.74 -5.04 7.62
CA PHE A 124 -18.40 -5.00 8.21
C PHE A 124 -18.42 -5.14 9.73
N LEU A 125 -17.35 -5.70 10.25
CA LEU A 125 -17.04 -5.66 11.68
C LEU A 125 -16.22 -4.41 11.97
N ARG A 126 -16.56 -3.69 13.03
CA ARG A 126 -15.94 -2.40 13.35
C ARG A 126 -14.64 -2.59 14.13
N PHE A 127 -13.61 -3.05 13.44
CA PHE A 127 -12.28 -3.10 13.99
C PHE A 127 -11.42 -2.00 13.37
N SER A 128 -10.57 -1.39 14.17
CA SER A 128 -9.56 -0.44 13.73
C SER A 128 -8.21 -1.12 13.93
N ILE A 129 -7.78 -1.94 12.96
CA ILE A 129 -6.67 -2.85 13.09
C ILE A 129 -5.74 -2.82 11.88
N ASP A 130 -4.54 -3.35 12.05
CA ASP A 130 -3.54 -3.44 11.00
C ASP A 130 -3.76 -4.66 10.09
N ASP A 131 -2.97 -4.72 9.01
CA ASP A 131 -3.09 -5.75 7.98
C ASP A 131 -2.85 -7.16 8.54
N GLN A 132 -1.85 -7.35 9.41
CA GLN A 132 -1.58 -8.66 10.01
C GLN A 132 -2.72 -9.11 10.92
N SER A 133 -3.31 -8.19 11.66
CA SER A 133 -4.46 -8.48 12.51
C SER A 133 -5.69 -8.86 11.69
N ILE A 134 -5.89 -8.23 10.54
CA ILE A 134 -6.94 -8.61 9.61
C ILE A 134 -6.75 -10.06 9.15
N ILE A 135 -5.55 -10.42 8.73
CA ILE A 135 -5.25 -11.79 8.27
C ILE A 135 -5.50 -12.80 9.39
N SER A 136 -5.10 -12.50 10.61
CA SER A 136 -5.32 -13.38 11.77
C SER A 136 -6.80 -13.58 12.07
N MET A 137 -7.61 -12.53 11.96
CA MET A 137 -9.05 -12.60 12.19
C MET A 137 -9.78 -13.33 11.05
N VAL A 138 -9.33 -13.14 9.81
CA VAL A 138 -9.86 -13.90 8.66
C VAL A 138 -9.53 -15.39 8.82
N GLU A 139 -8.30 -15.71 9.20
CA GLU A 139 -7.89 -17.08 9.49
C GLU A 139 -8.79 -17.76 10.53
N SER A 140 -9.21 -17.00 11.53
CA SER A 140 -10.09 -17.50 12.62
C SER A 140 -11.56 -17.62 12.19
N GLY A 141 -11.90 -17.26 10.96
CA GLY A 141 -13.27 -17.40 10.45
C GLY A 141 -14.20 -16.26 10.86
N LEU A 142 -13.68 -15.13 11.36
CA LEU A 142 -14.51 -14.00 11.79
C LEU A 142 -15.10 -13.20 10.61
N GLY A 143 -14.52 -13.33 9.43
CA GLY A 143 -14.97 -12.62 8.25
C GLY A 143 -13.96 -12.69 7.11
N MET A 144 -14.14 -11.84 6.15
CA MET A 144 -13.24 -11.66 5.01
C MET A 144 -12.53 -10.32 5.09
N GLY A 145 -11.43 -10.17 4.35
CA GLY A 145 -10.70 -8.91 4.25
C GLY A 145 -10.54 -8.45 2.80
N ILE A 146 -10.16 -7.20 2.62
CA ILE A 146 -9.74 -6.64 1.33
C ILE A 146 -8.38 -6.00 1.53
N LEU A 147 -7.36 -6.55 0.87
CA LEU A 147 -5.98 -6.07 1.03
C LEU A 147 -5.25 -6.07 -0.32
N PRO A 148 -4.39 -5.04 -0.55
CA PRO A 148 -3.53 -5.03 -1.72
C PRO A 148 -2.44 -6.12 -1.62
N GLN A 149 -1.92 -6.54 -2.77
CA GLN A 149 -0.88 -7.55 -2.85
C GLN A 149 0.35 -7.21 -2.01
N LEU A 150 0.80 -5.96 -2.04
CA LEU A 150 1.96 -5.53 -1.27
C LEU A 150 1.74 -5.70 0.23
N ALA A 151 0.53 -5.42 0.72
CA ALA A 151 0.18 -5.62 2.12
C ALA A 151 0.18 -7.10 2.54
N LEU A 152 -0.01 -8.01 1.59
CA LEU A 152 -0.04 -9.46 1.85
C LEU A 152 1.35 -10.08 1.88
N ARG A 153 2.36 -9.42 1.31
CA ARG A 153 3.74 -9.92 1.34
C ARG A 153 4.26 -9.94 2.78
N LYS A 154 5.00 -10.99 3.12
CA LYS A 154 5.62 -11.20 4.44
C LYS A 154 4.64 -11.28 5.61
N LEU A 155 3.35 -11.15 5.39
CA LEU A 155 2.36 -11.44 6.40
C LEU A 155 2.03 -12.93 6.38
N THR A 156 1.69 -13.48 7.55
CA THR A 156 1.48 -14.92 7.72
C THR A 156 0.07 -15.23 8.20
N GLY A 157 -0.49 -16.32 7.69
CA GLY A 157 -1.80 -16.81 8.08
C GLY A 157 -2.29 -17.85 7.09
N ASP A 158 -3.12 -18.78 7.56
CA ASP A 158 -3.76 -19.79 6.72
C ASP A 158 -5.02 -19.20 6.10
N VAL A 159 -4.83 -18.42 5.05
CA VAL A 159 -5.89 -17.74 4.31
C VAL A 159 -5.71 -17.94 2.82
N ASN A 160 -6.78 -17.75 2.06
CA ASN A 160 -6.73 -17.68 0.61
C ASN A 160 -6.91 -16.24 0.14
N THR A 161 -6.42 -15.96 -1.06
CA THR A 161 -6.61 -14.66 -1.72
C THR A 161 -7.21 -14.91 -3.10
N PHE A 162 -8.22 -14.13 -3.44
CA PHE A 162 -8.88 -14.20 -4.73
C PHE A 162 -9.01 -12.80 -5.34
N SER A 163 -8.83 -12.71 -6.64
CA SER A 163 -9.16 -11.50 -7.39
C SER A 163 -10.67 -11.26 -7.34
N PHE A 164 -11.06 -10.01 -7.48
CA PHE A 164 -12.46 -9.68 -7.77
C PHE A 164 -12.75 -9.86 -9.26
N ALA A 165 -14.05 -9.96 -9.60
CA ALA A 165 -14.47 -10.02 -11.00
C ALA A 165 -13.98 -8.82 -11.80
N GLU A 166 -13.97 -7.64 -11.16
CA GLU A 166 -13.39 -6.41 -11.73
C GLU A 166 -11.96 -6.22 -11.19
N PRO A 167 -11.03 -5.71 -12.02
CA PRO A 167 -9.69 -5.41 -11.54
C PRO A 167 -9.69 -4.13 -10.70
N TYR A 168 -9.21 -4.22 -9.48
CA TYR A 168 -8.94 -3.07 -8.62
C TYR A 168 -7.46 -3.03 -8.32
N ASN A 169 -6.87 -1.84 -8.40
CA ASN A 169 -5.45 -1.61 -8.14
C ASN A 169 -5.26 -0.39 -7.27
N ARG A 170 -4.37 -0.50 -6.29
CA ARG A 170 -3.89 0.65 -5.55
C ARG A 170 -2.74 1.24 -6.35
N GLU A 171 -2.90 2.49 -6.81
CA GLU A 171 -1.81 3.18 -7.50
C GLU A 171 -0.90 3.84 -6.47
N ILE A 172 0.27 3.25 -6.26
CA ILE A 172 1.26 3.78 -5.32
C ILE A 172 2.05 4.89 -6.02
N ALA A 173 2.20 6.01 -5.33
CA ALA A 173 2.92 7.17 -5.82
C ALA A 173 3.98 7.63 -4.83
N LEU A 174 5.04 8.21 -5.36
CA LEU A 174 6.03 8.96 -4.61
C LEU A 174 5.63 10.43 -4.64
N VAL A 175 5.62 11.06 -3.48
CA VAL A 175 5.41 12.50 -3.35
C VAL A 175 6.63 13.15 -2.73
N ALA A 176 6.89 14.39 -3.10
CA ALA A 176 7.96 15.17 -2.52
C ALA A 176 7.57 16.64 -2.44
N ASN A 177 8.08 17.31 -1.43
CA ASN A 177 8.00 18.77 -1.36
C ASN A 177 8.81 19.36 -2.52
N LYS A 178 8.22 20.25 -3.30
CA LYS A 178 8.85 20.79 -4.52
C LYS A 178 10.18 21.48 -4.26
N THR A 179 10.31 22.14 -3.13
CA THR A 179 11.56 22.81 -2.73
C THR A 179 12.60 21.80 -2.32
N GLN A 180 12.26 20.82 -1.49
CA GLN A 180 13.18 19.82 -0.97
C GLN A 180 13.61 18.79 -2.00
N ALA A 181 12.77 18.54 -3.01
CA ALA A 181 13.06 17.57 -4.07
C ALA A 181 14.29 17.92 -4.91
N THR A 182 14.72 19.18 -4.91
CA THR A 182 15.90 19.65 -5.65
C THR A 182 17.21 19.39 -4.90
N ALA A 183 17.16 19.05 -3.60
CA ALA A 183 18.36 18.73 -2.84
C ALA A 183 19.04 17.48 -3.42
N PRO A 184 20.39 17.48 -3.56
CA PRO A 184 21.10 16.37 -4.20
C PRO A 184 20.86 15.01 -3.56
N SER A 185 20.84 14.92 -2.23
CA SER A 185 20.59 13.66 -1.52
C SER A 185 19.18 13.14 -1.75
N THR A 186 18.19 14.02 -1.80
CA THR A 186 16.80 13.65 -2.11
C THR A 186 16.67 13.14 -3.55
N ALA A 187 17.28 13.83 -4.50
CA ALA A 187 17.28 13.39 -5.90
C ALA A 187 17.94 12.03 -6.10
N MET A 188 19.03 11.77 -5.36
CA MET A 188 19.72 10.48 -5.37
C MET A 188 18.83 9.37 -4.82
N MET A 189 18.10 9.64 -3.74
CA MET A 189 17.16 8.67 -3.17
C MET A 189 15.99 8.37 -4.10
N ILE A 190 15.42 9.38 -4.74
CA ILE A 190 14.35 9.17 -5.73
C ILE A 190 14.84 8.25 -6.85
N ARG A 191 16.04 8.46 -7.31
CA ARG A 191 16.67 7.62 -8.34
C ARG A 191 16.85 6.19 -7.87
N ALA A 192 17.32 6.01 -6.63
CA ALA A 192 17.50 4.69 -6.03
C ALA A 192 16.15 3.93 -5.88
N ILE A 193 15.11 4.64 -5.49
CA ILE A 193 13.75 4.07 -5.39
C ILE A 193 13.28 3.59 -6.77
N LYS A 194 13.43 4.41 -7.79
CA LYS A 194 13.01 4.04 -9.16
C LYS A 194 13.81 2.86 -9.70
N GLN A 195 15.10 2.81 -9.45
CA GLN A 195 15.95 1.67 -9.85
C GLN A 195 15.51 0.38 -9.16
N PHE A 196 15.22 0.44 -7.87
CA PHE A 196 14.71 -0.71 -7.11
C PHE A 196 13.39 -1.22 -7.72
N LEU A 197 12.43 -0.33 -7.97
CA LEU A 197 11.13 -0.71 -8.49
C LEU A 197 11.21 -1.24 -9.93
N THR A 198 12.08 -0.69 -10.76
CA THR A 198 12.32 -1.18 -12.12
C THR A 198 12.80 -2.64 -12.10
N LYS A 199 13.64 -2.99 -11.14
CA LYS A 199 14.18 -4.33 -10.99
C LYS A 199 13.17 -5.31 -10.39
N GLU A 200 12.40 -4.86 -9.40
CA GLU A 200 11.45 -5.72 -8.68
C GLU A 200 10.11 -5.87 -9.39
N TYR A 201 9.64 -4.84 -10.09
CA TYR A 201 8.31 -4.77 -10.69
C TYR A 201 8.36 -4.27 -12.13
N PRO A 202 9.12 -4.92 -13.03
CA PRO A 202 9.31 -4.42 -14.40
C PRO A 202 8.01 -4.29 -15.21
N ASP A 203 7.01 -5.12 -14.87
CA ASP A 203 5.74 -5.16 -15.60
C ASP A 203 4.63 -4.28 -14.97
N GLN A 204 4.91 -3.65 -13.83
CA GLN A 204 3.90 -2.89 -13.08
C GLN A 204 4.21 -1.40 -12.99
N MET A 205 5.31 -0.95 -13.59
CA MET A 205 5.74 0.44 -13.53
C MET A 205 4.79 1.37 -14.28
N LEU A 206 4.52 2.54 -13.69
CA LEU A 206 3.65 3.58 -14.23
C LEU A 206 4.41 4.80 -14.77
N TRP A 207 5.73 4.84 -14.64
CA TRP A 207 6.56 5.91 -15.21
C TRP A 207 7.43 5.34 -16.34
N GLN A 208 7.94 6.24 -17.18
CA GLN A 208 8.86 5.90 -18.27
C GLN A 208 10.26 6.44 -18.00
#